data_8b1562bc5e44516691cd033df23c5abf
#
_entry.id   8b1562bc5e44516691cd033df23c5abf
#
_cell.length_a   1.000
_cell.length_b   1.000
_cell.length_c   1.000
_cell.angle_alpha   90.00
_cell.angle_beta   90.00
_cell.angle_gamma   90.00
#
_symmetry.space_group_name_H-M   'P 1'
#
loop_
_entity.id
_entity.type
_entity.pdbx_description
1 polymer ?
#
loop_
_entity_poly.entity_id
_entity_poly.type
_entity_poly.pdbx_seq_one_letter_code
_entity_poly.pdbx_strand_id
1 'polypeptide(L)'
;MYAIVDIETTGSHPEGNGITEIAIVLHNGEEVEGRFSALINPGYPIPPYVVQLTGITNAMTATAPAFEEVAHKVFNLLNNRIFVAHNVNFD
;
A
#
# COMPACT_ATOMS: atom_id res chain seq x y z
N MET A 1 -18.03 -5.25 -9.02
CA MET A 1 -17.33 -4.30 -8.16
C MET A 1 -15.91 -4.75 -7.91
N TYR A 2 -14.98 -3.88 -8.16
CA TYR A 2 -13.55 -4.19 -8.09
C TYR A 2 -12.85 -3.29 -7.09
N ALA A 3 -11.88 -3.85 -6.38
CA ALA A 3 -10.94 -3.08 -5.59
C ALA A 3 -9.55 -3.30 -6.19
N ILE A 4 -9.01 -2.29 -6.82
CA ILE A 4 -7.71 -2.34 -7.46
C ILE A 4 -6.69 -1.82 -6.46
N VAL A 5 -5.78 -2.68 -6.04
CA VAL A 5 -4.84 -2.39 -4.95
C VAL A 5 -3.42 -2.32 -5.50
N ASP A 6 -2.74 -1.25 -5.15
CA ASP A 6 -1.33 -1.04 -5.47
C ASP A 6 -0.61 -0.74 -4.16
N ILE A 7 0.51 -1.40 -3.94
CA ILE A 7 1.30 -1.18 -2.71
C ILE A 7 2.76 -0.91 -3.06
N GLU A 8 3.39 -0.12 -2.19
CA GLU A 8 4.84 0.04 -2.17
C GLU A 8 5.34 -0.56 -0.86
N THR A 9 6.50 -1.22 -0.91
CA THR A 9 7.07 -1.89 0.26
C THR A 9 8.53 -1.51 0.44
N THR A 10 9.10 -1.98 1.54
CA THR A 10 10.54 -1.81 1.79
C THR A 10 11.40 -2.74 0.94
N GLY A 11 10.77 -3.57 0.10
CA GLY A 11 11.46 -4.54 -0.75
C GLY A 11 11.47 -5.92 -0.13
N SER A 12 12.05 -6.88 -0.85
CA SER A 12 12.15 -8.26 -0.36
C SER A 12 13.18 -8.34 0.76
N HIS A 13 12.73 -8.74 1.93
CA HIS A 13 13.60 -8.86 3.08
C HIS A 13 13.35 -10.21 3.76
N PRO A 14 14.43 -10.94 4.16
CA PRO A 14 14.24 -12.24 4.78
C PRO A 14 13.41 -12.22 6.06
N GLU A 15 13.43 -11.11 6.76
CA GLU A 15 12.71 -10.95 8.02
C GLU A 15 11.34 -10.31 7.84
N GLY A 16 10.89 -10.15 6.60
CA GLY A 16 9.61 -9.58 6.27
C GLY A 16 9.72 -8.24 5.57
N ASN A 17 8.63 -7.85 4.96
CA ASN A 17 8.52 -6.58 4.28
C ASN A 17 7.52 -5.70 4.99
N GLY A 18 7.84 -4.42 5.07
CA GLY A 18 6.90 -3.42 5.55
C GLY A 18 6.25 -2.72 4.37
N ILE A 19 4.97 -2.45 4.46
CA ILE A 19 4.26 -1.65 3.49
C ILE A 19 4.54 -0.18 3.79
N THR A 20 4.93 0.59 2.77
CA THR A 20 5.18 2.03 2.90
C THR A 20 4.03 2.87 2.35
N GLU A 21 3.28 2.33 1.42
CA GLU A 21 2.12 3.01 0.85
C GLU A 21 1.12 1.98 0.35
N ILE A 22 -0.17 2.30 0.52
CA ILE A 22 -1.25 1.51 -0.07
C ILE A 22 -2.18 2.47 -0.80
N ALA A 23 -2.58 2.09 -2.01
CA ALA A 23 -3.55 2.83 -2.79
C ALA A 23 -4.61 1.86 -3.28
N ILE A 24 -5.87 2.25 -3.13
CA ILE A 24 -7.00 1.42 -3.53
C ILE A 24 -7.92 2.26 -4.39
N VAL A 25 -8.26 1.74 -5.56
CA VAL A 25 -9.22 2.35 -6.47
C VAL A 25 -10.42 1.42 -6.53
N LEU A 26 -11.59 1.96 -6.26
CA LEU A 26 -12.85 1.22 -6.36
C LEU A 26 -13.46 1.48 -7.73
N HIS A 27 -13.81 0.41 -8.42
CA HIS A 27 -14.31 0.50 -9.79
C HIS A 27 -15.53 -0.41 -9.96
N ASN A 28 -16.53 0.05 -10.70
CA ASN A 28 -17.76 -0.71 -10.89
C ASN A 28 -17.81 -1.47 -12.24
N GLY A 29 -16.71 -1.45 -12.98
CA GLY A 29 -16.65 -2.03 -14.31
C GLY A 29 -16.78 -1.00 -15.43
N GLU A 30 -17.24 0.19 -15.12
CA GLU A 30 -17.37 1.28 -16.07
C GLU A 30 -16.62 2.53 -15.65
N GLU A 31 -16.64 2.84 -14.37
CA GLU A 31 -15.97 4.04 -13.87
C GLU A 31 -15.45 3.86 -12.46
N VAL A 32 -14.58 4.78 -12.07
CA VAL A 32 -14.05 4.83 -10.71
C VAL A 32 -15.13 5.36 -9.79
N GLU A 33 -15.38 4.63 -8.70
CA GLU A 33 -16.35 5.01 -7.68
C GLU A 33 -15.72 5.67 -6.46
N GLY A 34 -14.44 5.40 -6.22
CA GLY A 34 -13.77 5.96 -5.07
C GLY A 34 -12.29 5.63 -5.07
N ARG A 35 -11.56 6.33 -4.22
CA ARG A 35 -10.12 6.15 -4.06
C ARG A 35 -9.76 6.28 -2.60
N PHE A 36 -8.74 5.52 -2.20
CA PHE A 36 -8.16 5.62 -0.88
C PHE A 36 -6.65 5.43 -1.03
N SER A 37 -5.88 6.26 -0.37
CA SER A 37 -4.43 6.04 -0.31
C SER A 37 -3.90 6.49 1.03
N ALA A 38 -2.84 5.84 1.49
CA ALA A 38 -2.22 6.17 2.75
C ALA A 38 -0.75 5.78 2.73
N LEU A 39 0.09 6.64 3.30
CA LEU A 39 1.44 6.27 3.66
C LEU A 39 1.37 5.44 4.93
N ILE A 40 2.26 4.47 5.03
CA ILE A 40 2.29 3.54 6.16
C ILE A 40 3.70 3.56 6.74
N ASN A 41 3.79 3.52 8.06
CA ASN A 41 5.07 3.33 8.72
C ASN A 41 5.39 1.84 8.69
N PRO A 42 6.43 1.42 7.97
CA PRO A 42 6.72 -0.02 7.83
C PRO A 42 7.35 -0.66 9.06
N GLY A 43 7.79 0.14 10.04
CA GLY A 43 8.45 -0.37 11.22
C GLY A 43 9.94 -0.61 11.04
N TYR A 44 10.47 -0.38 9.85
CA TYR A 44 11.89 -0.52 9.53
C TYR A 44 12.37 0.66 8.74
N PRO A 45 13.69 0.93 8.74
CA PRO A 45 14.25 1.90 7.80
C PRO A 45 14.02 1.43 6.36
N ILE A 46 13.70 2.35 5.49
CA ILE A 46 13.53 2.05 4.06
C ILE A 46 14.91 2.02 3.42
N PRO A 47 15.28 0.96 2.71
CA PRO A 47 16.59 0.92 2.04
C PRO A 47 16.75 2.07 1.06
N PRO A 48 17.96 2.65 0.93
CA PRO A 48 18.15 3.79 0.02
C PRO A 48 17.70 3.53 -1.42
N TYR A 49 17.92 2.33 -1.94
CA TYR A 49 17.51 2.04 -3.32
C TYR A 49 15.98 2.05 -3.46
N VAL A 50 15.26 1.67 -2.41
CA VAL A 50 13.79 1.71 -2.43
C VAL A 50 13.30 3.15 -2.34
N VAL A 51 13.96 3.98 -1.53
CA VAL A 51 13.64 5.41 -1.47
C VAL A 51 13.78 6.04 -2.85
N GLN A 52 14.85 5.72 -3.56
CA GLN A 52 15.05 6.24 -4.92
C GLN A 52 13.99 5.74 -5.89
N LEU A 53 13.60 4.48 -5.76
CA LEU A 53 12.65 3.86 -6.67
C LEU A 53 11.23 4.39 -6.48
N THR A 54 10.80 4.58 -5.24
CA THR A 54 9.43 4.94 -4.90
C THR A 54 9.23 6.41 -4.62
N GLY A 55 10.29 7.11 -4.25
CA GLY A 55 10.20 8.50 -3.79
C GLY A 55 9.71 8.64 -2.36
N ILE A 56 9.44 7.54 -1.67
CA ILE A 56 8.95 7.56 -0.29
C ILE A 56 10.15 7.50 0.65
N THR A 57 10.30 8.53 1.47
CA THR A 57 11.44 8.66 2.38
C THR A 57 11.09 8.20 3.79
N ASN A 58 12.14 7.93 4.58
CA ASN A 58 11.95 7.59 5.99
C ASN A 58 11.25 8.73 6.76
N ALA A 59 11.54 9.97 6.40
CA ALA A 59 10.88 11.11 7.03
C ALA A 59 9.38 11.12 6.77
N MET A 60 8.97 10.73 5.56
CA MET A 60 7.55 10.69 5.19
C MET A 60 6.79 9.63 5.98
N THR A 61 7.40 8.47 6.20
CA THR A 61 6.73 7.36 6.88
C THR A 61 6.84 7.43 8.40
N ALA A 62 7.77 8.23 8.93
CA ALA A 62 7.99 8.30 10.37
C ALA A 62 6.76 8.76 11.14
N THR A 63 5.95 9.62 10.54
CA THR A 63 4.71 10.13 11.16
C THR A 63 3.46 9.44 10.63
N ALA A 64 3.62 8.47 9.74
CA ALA A 64 2.49 7.73 9.18
C ALA A 64 2.03 6.64 10.16
N PRO A 65 0.77 6.22 10.06
CA PRO A 65 0.27 5.13 10.90
C PRO A 65 0.90 3.80 10.54
N ALA A 66 0.95 2.88 11.50
CA ALA A 66 1.28 1.50 11.22
C ALA A 66 0.13 0.86 10.44
N PHE A 67 0.42 -0.24 9.73
CA PHE A 67 -0.62 -0.88 8.91
C PHE A 67 -1.82 -1.32 9.76
N GLU A 68 -1.60 -1.79 10.98
CA GLU A 68 -2.67 -2.23 11.86
C GLU A 68 -3.70 -1.13 12.11
N GLU A 69 -3.28 0.12 12.07
CA GLU A 69 -4.17 1.25 12.32
C GLU A 69 -5.10 1.53 11.15
N VAL A 70 -4.71 1.11 9.93
CA VAL A 70 -5.54 1.31 8.73
C VAL A 70 -6.14 0.00 8.22
N ALA A 71 -5.77 -1.13 8.81
CA ALA A 71 -6.19 -2.44 8.34
C ALA A 71 -7.72 -2.59 8.29
N HIS A 72 -8.42 -2.04 9.27
CA HIS A 72 -9.88 -2.10 9.31
C HIS A 72 -10.50 -1.37 8.13
N LYS A 73 -9.97 -0.19 7.81
CA LYS A 73 -10.44 0.60 6.66
C LYS A 73 -10.18 -0.16 5.37
N VAL A 74 -8.99 -0.75 5.23
CA VAL A 74 -8.64 -1.53 4.05
C VAL A 74 -9.57 -2.74 3.92
N PHE A 75 -9.80 -3.45 5.02
CA PHE A 75 -10.71 -4.60 5.01
C PHE A 75 -12.10 -4.19 4.51
N ASN A 76 -12.63 -3.10 5.04
CA ASN A 76 -13.95 -2.62 4.64
C ASN A 76 -14.02 -2.28 3.15
N LEU A 77 -12.95 -1.71 2.61
CA LEU A 77 -12.89 -1.37 1.20
C LEU A 77 -12.79 -2.59 0.30
N LEU A 78 -12.14 -3.65 0.77
CA LEU A 78 -11.98 -4.89 -0.01
C LEU A 78 -13.18 -5.82 0.13
N ASN A 79 -13.96 -5.68 1.19
CA ASN A 79 -15.05 -6.60 1.50
C ASN A 79 -16.12 -6.58 0.41
N ASN A 80 -16.51 -7.76 -0.06
CA ASN A 80 -17.51 -7.96 -1.11
C ASN A 80 -17.13 -7.37 -2.48
N ARG A 81 -15.81 -7.16 -2.71
CA ARG A 81 -15.32 -6.71 -3.99
C ARG A 81 -14.32 -7.71 -4.56
N ILE A 82 -14.19 -7.68 -5.88
CA ILE A 82 -13.18 -8.51 -6.54
C ILE A 82 -11.85 -7.81 -6.39
N PHE A 83 -10.91 -8.49 -5.75
CA PHE A 83 -9.57 -7.97 -5.51
C PHE A 83 -8.75 -8.05 -6.79
N VAL A 84 -8.18 -6.93 -7.20
CA VAL A 84 -7.26 -6.87 -8.34
C VAL A 84 -5.95 -6.27 -7.84
N ALA A 85 -4.88 -7.05 -7.90
CA ALA A 85 -3.56 -6.58 -7.54
C ALA A 85 -2.93 -5.91 -8.76
N HIS A 86 -2.40 -4.73 -8.55
CA HIS A 86 -1.76 -3.96 -9.61
C HIS A 86 -0.28 -3.83 -9.29
N ASN A 87 0.55 -4.25 -10.26
CA ASN A 87 1.99 -4.06 -10.20
C ASN A 87 2.64 -4.64 -8.94
N VAL A 88 2.28 -5.85 -8.60
CA VAL A 88 2.87 -6.55 -7.44
C VAL A 88 4.14 -7.24 -7.87
N ASN A 89 5.16 -6.48 -8.07
CA ASN A 89 6.45 -7.01 -8.49
C ASN A 89 7.45 -6.85 -7.35
N PHE A 90 7.81 -7.97 -6.75
CA PHE A 90 8.72 -8.00 -5.60
C PHE A 90 10.09 -8.50 -6.04
N ASP A 91 10.81 -7.70 -6.75
CA ASP A 91 12.17 -8.06 -7.15
C ASP A 91 13.19 -7.65 -6.11
#